data_ae9721ace37ba9b9e22894a100d1addf
#
_entry.id   ae9721ace37ba9b9e22894a100d1addf
#
_cell.length_a   1.000
_cell.length_b   1.000
_cell.length_c   1.000
_cell.angle_alpha   90.00
_cell.angle_beta   90.00
_cell.angle_gamma   90.00
#
_symmetry.space_group_name_H-M   'P 1'
#
loop_
_entity.id
_entity.type
_entity.pdbx_description
1 polymer ?
#
loop_
_entity_poly.entity_id
_entity_poly.type
_entity_poly.pdbx_seq_one_letter_code
_entity_poly.pdbx_strand_id
1 'polypeptide(L)'
;MVELIPLLMFFVICLFFMAGFPVAFTLAGTSLLFAGIGILFGVFEPALLGAIPIKLYGDMTNMNLVAVPLFVFMGVLLEKSNLAEDLLGNMAELIGGFRGSLAISVILVGALIAASTGIVGATVIAMGLISLPIMLGRNYDHSLATGTICATGTLGQIIPPSVALVILGDVLSSAYQQSQLSIGNFSAKTVSVGDLFLGAIVPGMILVFCYITYVIIKSYLNPMAAP
;
A
#
# COMPACT_ATOMS: atom_id res chain seq x y z
N MET A 1 -12.34 -32.39 -11.64
CA MET A 1 -13.14 -31.20 -12.00
C MET A 1 -13.23 -30.18 -10.88
N VAL A 2 -13.41 -30.61 -9.61
CA VAL A 2 -13.49 -29.69 -8.45
C VAL A 2 -12.19 -28.86 -8.26
N GLU A 3 -11.02 -29.43 -8.57
CA GLU A 3 -9.74 -28.76 -8.46
C GLU A 3 -9.52 -27.60 -9.46
N LEU A 4 -10.33 -27.55 -10.51
CA LEU A 4 -10.26 -26.48 -11.51
C LEU A 4 -11.13 -25.25 -11.14
N ILE A 5 -12.05 -25.41 -10.19
CA ILE A 5 -12.97 -24.31 -9.77
C ILE A 5 -12.21 -23.09 -9.24
N PRO A 6 -11.17 -23.24 -8.37
CA PRO A 6 -10.41 -22.07 -7.89
C PRO A 6 -9.66 -21.34 -9.01
N LEU A 7 -9.10 -22.09 -9.98
CA LEU A 7 -8.43 -21.49 -11.14
C LEU A 7 -9.39 -20.72 -12.04
N LEU A 8 -10.60 -21.29 -12.26
CA LEU A 8 -11.64 -20.63 -13.04
C LEU A 8 -12.17 -19.38 -12.33
N MET A 9 -12.35 -19.44 -11.01
CA MET A 9 -12.72 -18.28 -10.20
C MET A 9 -11.66 -17.17 -10.32
N PHE A 10 -10.37 -17.51 -10.20
CA PHE A 10 -9.28 -16.57 -10.34
C PHE A 10 -9.26 -15.91 -11.73
N PHE A 11 -9.47 -16.69 -12.78
CA PHE A 11 -9.55 -16.19 -14.14
C PHE A 11 -10.73 -15.21 -14.34
N VAL A 12 -11.90 -15.54 -13.80
CA VAL A 12 -13.09 -14.66 -13.85
C VAL A 12 -12.84 -13.36 -13.08
N ILE A 13 -12.17 -13.42 -11.92
CA ILE A 13 -11.77 -12.21 -11.16
C ILE A 13 -10.88 -11.31 -12.02
N CYS A 14 -9.88 -11.88 -12.69
CA CYS A 14 -8.99 -11.12 -13.58
C CYS A 14 -9.78 -10.44 -14.74
N LEU A 15 -10.75 -11.14 -15.33
CA LEU A 15 -11.59 -10.56 -16.38
C LEU A 15 -12.41 -9.36 -15.86
N PHE A 16 -12.99 -9.47 -14.67
CA PHE A 16 -13.74 -8.35 -14.08
C PHE A 16 -12.83 -7.17 -13.74
N PHE A 17 -11.59 -7.42 -13.31
CA PHE A 17 -10.62 -6.34 -13.10
C PHE A 17 -10.27 -5.64 -14.40
N MET A 18 -10.08 -6.38 -15.50
CA MET A 18 -9.85 -5.79 -16.82
C MET A 18 -11.06 -4.99 -17.33
N ALA A 19 -12.28 -5.32 -16.90
CA ALA A 19 -13.49 -4.56 -17.18
C ALA A 19 -13.63 -3.27 -16.33
N GLY A 20 -12.72 -3.03 -15.36
CA GLY A 20 -12.67 -1.80 -14.59
C GLY A 20 -13.59 -1.78 -13.35
N PHE A 21 -14.10 -2.93 -12.91
CA PHE A 21 -14.91 -2.99 -11.69
C PHE A 21 -14.04 -2.78 -10.42
N PRO A 22 -14.60 -2.11 -9.38
CA PRO A 22 -13.89 -1.93 -8.12
C PRO A 22 -13.52 -3.26 -7.47
N VAL A 23 -12.28 -3.35 -6.94
CA VAL A 23 -11.68 -4.58 -6.41
C VAL A 23 -12.54 -5.26 -5.36
N ALA A 24 -13.07 -4.49 -4.38
CA ALA A 24 -13.87 -5.03 -3.29
C ALA A 24 -15.15 -5.73 -3.79
N PHE A 25 -15.88 -5.10 -4.72
CA PHE A 25 -17.10 -5.67 -5.29
C PHE A 25 -16.81 -6.85 -6.23
N THR A 26 -15.70 -6.79 -6.96
CA THR A 26 -15.29 -7.89 -7.82
C THR A 26 -14.97 -9.15 -7.01
N LEU A 27 -14.15 -9.01 -5.96
CA LEU A 27 -13.79 -10.15 -5.10
C LEU A 27 -14.99 -10.71 -4.36
N ALA A 28 -15.81 -9.87 -3.74
CA ALA A 28 -17.00 -10.31 -3.01
C ALA A 28 -18.05 -10.90 -3.96
N GLY A 29 -18.35 -10.23 -5.08
CA GLY A 29 -19.37 -10.66 -6.03
C GLY A 29 -19.02 -11.98 -6.71
N THR A 30 -17.78 -12.12 -7.20
CA THR A 30 -17.33 -13.38 -7.83
C THR A 30 -17.32 -14.54 -6.82
N SER A 31 -16.87 -14.32 -5.59
CA SER A 31 -16.87 -15.35 -4.54
C SER A 31 -18.28 -15.83 -4.23
N LEU A 32 -19.24 -14.90 -4.11
CA LEU A 32 -20.66 -15.24 -3.87
C LEU A 32 -21.30 -15.94 -5.09
N LEU A 33 -20.98 -15.53 -6.32
CA LEU A 33 -21.45 -16.20 -7.53
C LEU A 33 -20.94 -17.64 -7.59
N PHE A 34 -19.65 -17.87 -7.34
CA PHE A 34 -19.09 -19.22 -7.33
C PHE A 34 -19.61 -20.06 -6.18
N ALA A 35 -19.86 -19.48 -5.00
CA ALA A 35 -20.52 -20.17 -3.91
C ALA A 35 -21.96 -20.57 -4.28
N GLY A 36 -22.74 -19.65 -4.89
CA GLY A 36 -24.11 -19.95 -5.35
C GLY A 36 -24.13 -21.06 -6.40
N ILE A 37 -23.26 -21.00 -7.40
CA ILE A 37 -23.09 -22.05 -8.40
C ILE A 37 -22.68 -23.38 -7.72
N GLY A 38 -21.74 -23.33 -6.78
CA GLY A 38 -21.28 -24.49 -6.02
C GLY A 38 -22.40 -25.16 -5.21
N ILE A 39 -23.30 -24.39 -4.64
CA ILE A 39 -24.52 -24.90 -3.94
C ILE A 39 -25.41 -25.64 -4.92
N LEU A 40 -25.68 -25.04 -6.10
CA LEU A 40 -26.54 -25.66 -7.12
C LEU A 40 -25.98 -27.00 -7.60
N PHE A 41 -24.66 -27.14 -7.69
CA PHE A 41 -23.98 -28.39 -8.07
C PHE A 41 -23.67 -29.32 -6.89
N GLY A 42 -24.06 -28.96 -5.65
CA GLY A 42 -23.81 -29.77 -4.46
C GLY A 42 -22.33 -29.89 -4.05
N VAL A 43 -21.47 -28.98 -4.54
CA VAL A 43 -20.04 -28.94 -4.23
C VAL A 43 -19.71 -28.02 -3.05
N PHE A 44 -20.59 -27.06 -2.77
CA PHE A 44 -20.43 -26.06 -1.70
C PHE A 44 -21.58 -26.17 -0.69
N GLU A 45 -21.23 -26.29 0.59
CA GLU A 45 -22.21 -26.40 1.67
C GLU A 45 -22.79 -25.03 2.06
N PRO A 46 -24.11 -24.84 2.00
CA PRO A 46 -24.73 -23.54 2.31
C PRO A 46 -24.43 -23.02 3.72
N ALA A 47 -24.20 -23.93 4.68
CA ALA A 47 -23.85 -23.59 6.06
C ALA A 47 -22.58 -22.74 6.16
N LEU A 48 -21.64 -22.89 5.21
CA LEU A 48 -20.40 -22.12 5.17
C LEU A 48 -20.64 -20.62 4.92
N LEU A 49 -21.73 -20.24 4.27
CA LEU A 49 -22.12 -18.83 4.12
C LEU A 49 -22.47 -18.17 5.46
N GLY A 50 -22.91 -18.95 6.45
CA GLY A 50 -23.13 -18.47 7.81
C GLY A 50 -21.86 -18.02 8.54
N ALA A 51 -20.68 -18.40 8.07
CA ALA A 51 -19.41 -17.93 8.62
C ALA A 51 -19.11 -16.46 8.24
N ILE A 52 -19.69 -15.94 7.14
CA ILE A 52 -19.44 -14.58 6.66
C ILE A 52 -19.85 -13.51 7.70
N PRO A 53 -21.06 -13.51 8.26
CA PRO A 53 -21.45 -12.53 9.28
C PRO A 53 -20.58 -12.62 10.54
N ILE A 54 -20.20 -13.82 10.95
CA ILE A 54 -19.34 -14.05 12.12
C ILE A 54 -17.96 -13.46 11.87
N LYS A 55 -17.38 -13.70 10.69
CA LYS A 55 -16.08 -13.15 10.31
C LYS A 55 -16.14 -11.63 10.22
N LEU A 56 -17.15 -11.06 9.58
CA LEU A 56 -17.36 -9.62 9.50
C LEU A 56 -17.46 -8.98 10.89
N TYR A 57 -18.23 -9.58 11.80
CA TYR A 57 -18.32 -9.09 13.16
C TYR A 57 -16.97 -9.16 13.88
N GLY A 58 -16.23 -10.25 13.71
CA GLY A 58 -14.86 -10.39 14.24
C GLY A 58 -13.92 -9.30 13.74
N ASP A 59 -13.95 -9.01 12.44
CA ASP A 59 -13.13 -7.97 11.83
C ASP A 59 -13.53 -6.55 12.31
N MET A 60 -14.85 -6.29 12.47
CA MET A 60 -15.34 -4.99 12.98
C MET A 60 -14.99 -4.74 14.45
N THR A 61 -14.86 -5.79 15.25
CA THR A 61 -14.51 -5.70 16.68
C THR A 61 -12.99 -5.84 16.94
N ASN A 62 -12.20 -6.08 15.90
CA ASN A 62 -10.76 -6.24 16.01
C ASN A 62 -10.08 -4.90 16.24
N MET A 63 -9.49 -4.73 17.42
CA MET A 63 -8.81 -3.49 17.82
C MET A 63 -7.62 -3.14 16.90
N ASN A 64 -6.95 -4.12 16.31
CA ASN A 64 -5.84 -3.85 15.38
C ASN A 64 -6.35 -3.20 14.10
N LEU A 65 -7.53 -3.62 13.61
CA LEU A 65 -8.11 -3.11 12.37
C LEU A 65 -8.72 -1.71 12.51
N VAL A 66 -9.04 -1.27 13.73
CA VAL A 66 -9.47 0.12 14.00
C VAL A 66 -8.40 1.14 13.61
N ALA A 67 -7.14 0.75 13.62
CA ALA A 67 -6.05 1.62 13.18
C ALA A 67 -6.17 2.02 11.68
N VAL A 68 -6.74 1.17 10.83
CA VAL A 68 -6.86 1.41 9.38
C VAL A 68 -7.67 2.67 9.06
N PRO A 69 -8.94 2.82 9.51
CA PRO A 69 -9.70 4.04 9.25
C PRO A 69 -9.07 5.29 9.86
N LEU A 70 -8.38 5.19 11.00
CA LEU A 70 -7.68 6.32 11.60
C LEU A 70 -6.48 6.76 10.76
N PHE A 71 -5.70 5.84 10.19
CA PHE A 71 -4.60 6.17 9.28
C PHE A 71 -5.11 6.78 7.99
N VAL A 72 -6.19 6.24 7.42
CA VAL A 72 -6.83 6.84 6.23
C VAL A 72 -7.31 8.25 6.52
N PHE A 73 -7.96 8.47 7.66
CA PHE A 73 -8.40 9.80 8.08
C PHE A 73 -7.23 10.79 8.25
N MET A 74 -6.16 10.36 8.90
CA MET A 74 -4.93 11.16 9.03
C MET A 74 -4.34 11.51 7.65
N GLY A 75 -4.26 10.52 6.73
CA GLY A 75 -3.75 10.74 5.38
C GLY A 75 -4.58 11.76 4.60
N VAL A 76 -5.91 11.66 4.66
CA VAL A 76 -6.82 12.62 4.00
C VAL A 76 -6.68 14.02 4.59
N LEU A 77 -6.50 14.15 5.92
CA LEU A 77 -6.26 15.45 6.55
C LEU A 77 -4.96 16.09 6.06
N LEU A 78 -3.88 15.31 5.98
CA LEU A 78 -2.58 15.80 5.49
C LEU A 78 -2.65 16.20 4.01
N GLU A 79 -3.35 15.42 3.20
CA GLU A 79 -3.55 15.73 1.78
C GLU A 79 -4.33 17.03 1.59
N LYS A 80 -5.40 17.24 2.38
CA LYS A 80 -6.27 18.45 2.26
C LYS A 80 -5.72 19.70 2.95
N SER A 81 -4.70 19.57 3.79
CA SER A 81 -4.11 20.67 4.53
C SER A 81 -3.10 21.51 3.76
N ASN A 82 -2.82 21.18 2.49
CA ASN A 82 -1.76 21.74 1.63
C ASN A 82 -0.33 21.63 2.23
N LEU A 83 -0.17 20.91 3.34
CA LEU A 83 1.14 20.68 3.98
C LEU A 83 2.13 20.01 3.03
N ALA A 84 1.63 19.15 2.14
CA ALA A 84 2.46 18.47 1.14
C ALA A 84 3.13 19.47 0.17
N GLU A 85 2.39 20.46 -0.28
CA GLU A 85 2.87 21.50 -1.21
C GLU A 85 3.88 22.42 -0.52
N ASP A 86 3.55 22.88 0.68
CA ASP A 86 4.43 23.73 1.50
C ASP A 86 5.73 23.02 1.85
N LEU A 87 5.66 21.72 2.26
CA LEU A 87 6.83 20.93 2.55
C LEU A 87 7.70 20.72 1.31
N LEU A 88 7.09 20.46 0.14
CA LEU A 88 7.86 20.28 -1.10
C LEU A 88 8.59 21.55 -1.50
N GLY A 89 7.93 22.73 -1.41
CA GLY A 89 8.53 24.02 -1.69
C GLY A 89 9.71 24.31 -0.77
N ASN A 90 9.52 24.22 0.53
CA ASN A 90 10.54 24.47 1.53
C ASN A 90 11.73 23.49 1.46
N MET A 91 11.45 22.18 1.22
CA MET A 91 12.51 21.20 1.06
C MET A 91 13.32 21.41 -0.22
N ALA A 92 12.66 21.83 -1.32
CA ALA A 92 13.35 22.15 -2.56
C ALA A 92 14.27 23.37 -2.40
N GLU A 93 13.89 24.35 -1.58
CA GLU A 93 14.74 25.50 -1.24
C GLU A 93 15.92 25.10 -0.33
N LEU A 94 15.68 24.26 0.68
CA LEU A 94 16.71 23.81 1.61
C LEU A 94 17.80 22.98 0.92
N ILE A 95 17.40 22.11 -0.03
CA ILE A 95 18.35 21.25 -0.77
C ILE A 95 18.92 22.02 -1.99
N GLY A 96 18.35 23.19 -2.30
CA GLY A 96 18.65 24.00 -3.49
C GLY A 96 20.14 24.24 -3.76
N GLY A 97 20.48 24.34 -5.05
CA GLY A 97 21.85 24.51 -5.55
C GLY A 97 22.52 23.23 -6.01
N PHE A 98 21.87 22.07 -5.84
CA PHE A 98 22.35 20.76 -6.25
C PHE A 98 21.47 20.19 -7.38
N ARG A 99 22.10 19.61 -8.42
CA ARG A 99 21.36 18.97 -9.52
C ARG A 99 20.56 17.80 -9.00
N GLY A 100 19.27 17.71 -9.36
CA GLY A 100 18.37 16.70 -8.85
C GLY A 100 17.75 17.02 -7.47
N SER A 101 18.01 18.19 -6.89
CA SER A 101 17.49 18.61 -5.58
C SER A 101 15.98 18.48 -5.47
N LEU A 102 15.25 18.88 -6.51
CA LEU A 102 13.78 18.77 -6.52
C LEU A 102 13.32 17.32 -6.50
N ALA A 103 13.95 16.42 -7.25
CA ALA A 103 13.61 15.00 -7.23
C ALA A 103 13.89 14.37 -5.85
N ILE A 104 14.98 14.77 -5.19
CA ILE A 104 15.28 14.34 -3.82
C ILE A 104 14.22 14.87 -2.85
N SER A 105 13.80 16.14 -2.99
CA SER A 105 12.73 16.72 -2.19
C SER A 105 11.41 15.95 -2.38
N VAL A 106 11.08 15.58 -3.62
CA VAL A 106 9.90 14.75 -3.94
C VAL A 106 9.99 13.39 -3.25
N ILE A 107 11.17 12.75 -3.21
CA ILE A 107 11.35 11.47 -2.53
C ILE A 107 11.15 11.63 -1.02
N LEU A 108 11.75 12.63 -0.40
CA LEU A 108 11.68 12.82 1.05
C LEU A 108 10.27 13.22 1.50
N VAL A 109 9.67 14.22 0.85
CA VAL A 109 8.31 14.67 1.17
C VAL A 109 7.30 13.58 0.82
N GLY A 110 7.46 12.93 -0.34
CA GLY A 110 6.60 11.83 -0.74
C GLY A 110 6.69 10.63 0.20
N ALA A 111 7.87 10.30 0.74
CA ALA A 111 8.03 9.26 1.75
C ALA A 111 7.27 9.60 3.05
N LEU A 112 7.30 10.86 3.49
CA LEU A 112 6.54 11.33 4.65
C LEU A 112 5.03 11.24 4.43
N ILE A 113 4.56 11.68 3.26
CA ILE A 113 3.13 11.61 2.90
C ILE A 113 2.71 10.16 2.72
N ALA A 114 3.51 9.36 2.03
CA ALA A 114 3.27 7.95 1.82
C ALA A 114 3.12 7.19 3.15
N ALA A 115 4.02 7.45 4.11
CA ALA A 115 3.95 6.91 5.46
C ALA A 115 2.65 7.30 6.18
N SER A 116 2.15 8.52 5.98
CA SER A 116 0.93 8.99 6.66
C SER A 116 -0.36 8.48 6.02
N THR A 117 -0.39 8.25 4.70
CA THR A 117 -1.60 7.81 3.99
C THR A 117 -1.78 6.29 4.00
N GLY A 118 -0.68 5.55 3.95
CA GLY A 118 -0.70 4.08 3.85
C GLY A 118 -1.38 3.53 2.60
N ILE A 119 -1.71 4.36 1.60
CA ILE A 119 -2.43 4.01 0.38
C ILE A 119 -1.65 4.50 -0.84
N VAL A 120 -1.08 3.56 -1.62
CA VAL A 120 -0.25 3.88 -2.79
C VAL A 120 -0.96 4.75 -3.82
N GLY A 121 -2.17 4.35 -4.23
CA GLY A 121 -2.89 5.03 -5.30
C GLY A 121 -3.18 6.50 -4.99
N ALA A 122 -3.65 6.79 -3.78
CA ALA A 122 -3.92 8.16 -3.34
C ALA A 122 -2.64 8.99 -3.29
N THR A 123 -1.56 8.44 -2.73
CA THR A 123 -0.27 9.13 -2.64
C THR A 123 0.34 9.42 -4.00
N VAL A 124 0.32 8.46 -4.94
CA VAL A 124 0.83 8.68 -6.30
C VAL A 124 0.05 9.77 -7.02
N ILE A 125 -1.29 9.77 -6.88
CA ILE A 125 -2.14 10.81 -7.50
C ILE A 125 -1.86 12.18 -6.87
N ALA A 126 -1.86 12.29 -5.54
CA ALA A 126 -1.60 13.54 -4.84
C ALA A 126 -0.22 14.11 -5.19
N MET A 127 0.83 13.28 -5.07
CA MET A 127 2.19 13.68 -5.43
C MET A 127 2.33 14.00 -6.92
N GLY A 128 1.60 13.28 -7.79
CA GLY A 128 1.56 13.55 -9.21
C GLY A 128 0.99 14.94 -9.52
N LEU A 129 -0.13 15.29 -8.92
CA LEU A 129 -0.77 16.58 -9.12
C LEU A 129 0.08 17.76 -8.63
N ILE A 130 0.80 17.59 -7.52
CA ILE A 130 1.63 18.63 -6.91
C ILE A 130 3.01 18.69 -7.56
N SER A 131 3.72 17.57 -7.62
CA SER A 131 5.14 17.55 -7.95
C SER A 131 5.42 17.52 -9.46
N LEU A 132 4.56 16.86 -10.27
CA LEU A 132 4.81 16.70 -11.70
C LEU A 132 4.84 18.03 -12.44
N PRO A 133 3.89 18.98 -12.26
CA PRO A 133 3.94 20.28 -12.92
C PRO A 133 5.20 21.07 -12.56
N ILE A 134 5.63 21.00 -11.28
CA ILE A 134 6.81 21.71 -10.80
C ILE A 134 8.08 21.12 -11.41
N MET A 135 8.19 19.77 -11.47
CA MET A 135 9.34 19.09 -12.08
C MET A 135 9.45 19.39 -13.58
N LEU A 136 8.32 19.31 -14.31
CA LEU A 136 8.28 19.62 -15.75
C LEU A 136 8.57 21.10 -16.02
N GLY A 137 8.08 22.01 -15.19
CA GLY A 137 8.38 23.45 -15.27
C GLY A 137 9.87 23.76 -15.06
N ARG A 138 10.61 22.90 -14.38
CA ARG A 138 12.08 22.96 -14.22
C ARG A 138 12.85 22.12 -15.24
N ASN A 139 12.21 21.68 -16.34
CA ASN A 139 12.81 20.90 -17.42
C ASN A 139 13.38 19.53 -17.00
N TYR A 140 12.80 18.90 -15.98
CA TYR A 140 13.12 17.49 -15.67
C TYR A 140 12.67 16.57 -16.80
N ASP A 141 13.43 15.53 -17.05
CA ASP A 141 13.01 14.46 -17.97
C ASP A 141 11.71 13.82 -17.50
N HIS A 142 10.76 13.63 -18.43
CA HIS A 142 9.44 13.07 -18.14
C HIS A 142 9.52 11.71 -17.45
N SER A 143 10.43 10.85 -17.92
CA SER A 143 10.62 9.50 -17.39
C SER A 143 11.17 9.55 -15.96
N LEU A 144 12.12 10.45 -15.66
CA LEU A 144 12.67 10.62 -14.31
C LEU A 144 11.61 11.20 -13.36
N ALA A 145 10.86 12.22 -13.80
CA ALA A 145 9.84 12.86 -12.98
C ALA A 145 8.72 11.87 -12.60
N THR A 146 8.11 11.22 -13.59
CA THR A 146 7.04 10.25 -13.35
C THR A 146 7.52 9.03 -12.57
N GLY A 147 8.72 8.52 -12.92
CA GLY A 147 9.33 7.39 -12.22
C GLY A 147 9.60 7.69 -10.74
N THR A 148 10.11 8.88 -10.41
CA THR A 148 10.35 9.31 -9.04
C THR A 148 9.05 9.39 -8.24
N ILE A 149 8.00 9.97 -8.80
CA ILE A 149 6.70 10.11 -8.15
C ILE A 149 6.06 8.73 -7.89
N CYS A 150 6.04 7.87 -8.91
CA CYS A 150 5.48 6.53 -8.77
C CYS A 150 6.26 5.68 -7.76
N ALA A 151 7.59 5.69 -7.83
CA ALA A 151 8.44 4.95 -6.90
C ALA A 151 8.23 5.43 -5.46
N THR A 152 8.19 6.74 -5.25
CA THR A 152 7.98 7.33 -3.93
C THR A 152 6.60 6.99 -3.35
N GLY A 153 5.55 7.05 -4.16
CA GLY A 153 4.20 6.70 -3.73
C GLY A 153 4.07 5.25 -3.25
N THR A 154 4.87 4.32 -3.80
CA THR A 154 4.85 2.92 -3.35
C THR A 154 5.41 2.72 -1.94
N LEU A 155 6.21 3.64 -1.42
CA LEU A 155 6.76 3.58 -0.07
C LEU A 155 5.68 3.55 1.02
N GLY A 156 4.47 4.05 0.75
CA GLY A 156 3.35 4.05 1.69
C GLY A 156 2.87 2.67 2.14
N GLN A 157 3.20 1.62 1.38
CA GLN A 157 2.91 0.25 1.82
C GLN A 157 4.03 -0.37 2.66
N ILE A 158 5.21 0.23 2.66
CA ILE A 158 6.41 -0.32 3.30
C ILE A 158 6.77 0.47 4.56
N ILE A 159 6.73 1.81 4.48
CA ILE A 159 7.06 2.68 5.61
C ILE A 159 5.87 2.73 6.56
N PRO A 160 6.05 2.42 7.87
CA PRO A 160 4.98 2.54 8.85
C PRO A 160 4.55 4.01 9.09
N PRO A 161 3.25 4.22 9.39
CA PRO A 161 2.15 3.26 9.49
C PRO A 161 1.58 2.84 8.13
N SER A 162 1.51 1.55 7.88
CA SER A 162 1.03 0.97 6.62
C SER A 162 -0.20 0.11 6.84
N VAL A 163 -1.25 0.31 6.06
CA VAL A 163 -2.47 -0.51 6.10
C VAL A 163 -2.16 -1.97 5.78
N ALA A 164 -1.26 -2.22 4.82
CA ALA A 164 -0.86 -3.57 4.46
C ALA A 164 -0.17 -4.30 5.62
N LEU A 165 0.69 -3.62 6.36
CA LEU A 165 1.37 -4.21 7.52
C LEU A 165 0.41 -4.48 8.68
N VAL A 166 -0.62 -3.66 8.88
CA VAL A 166 -1.66 -3.91 9.90
C VAL A 166 -2.41 -5.19 9.58
N ILE A 167 -2.90 -5.32 8.34
CA ILE A 167 -3.63 -6.51 7.91
C ILE A 167 -2.74 -7.75 7.93
N LEU A 168 -1.50 -7.63 7.45
CA LEU A 168 -0.52 -8.72 7.48
C LEU A 168 -0.23 -9.16 8.91
N GLY A 169 -0.07 -8.21 9.84
CA GLY A 169 0.16 -8.48 11.25
C GLY A 169 -0.98 -9.25 11.91
N ASP A 170 -2.21 -8.88 11.61
CA ASP A 170 -3.40 -9.57 12.10
C ASP A 170 -3.49 -11.00 11.58
N VAL A 171 -3.29 -11.19 10.27
CA VAL A 171 -3.29 -12.52 9.63
C VAL A 171 -2.15 -13.39 10.17
N LEU A 172 -0.94 -12.87 10.26
CA LEU A 172 0.22 -13.61 10.79
C LEU A 172 0.05 -13.96 12.26
N SER A 173 -0.47 -13.03 13.07
CA SER A 173 -0.76 -13.30 14.49
C SER A 173 -1.75 -14.45 14.65
N SER A 174 -2.84 -14.42 13.90
CA SER A 174 -3.87 -15.46 13.91
C SER A 174 -3.33 -16.82 13.44
N ALA A 175 -2.59 -16.84 12.34
CA ALA A 175 -1.99 -18.05 11.78
C ALA A 175 -0.95 -18.65 12.73
N TYR A 176 -0.11 -17.81 13.33
CA TYR A 176 0.91 -18.23 14.28
C TYR A 176 0.29 -18.87 15.53
N GLN A 177 -0.74 -18.20 16.12
CA GLN A 177 -1.46 -18.74 17.27
C GLN A 177 -2.08 -20.12 16.97
N GLN A 178 -2.75 -20.24 15.81
CA GLN A 178 -3.36 -21.50 15.39
C GLN A 178 -2.33 -22.61 15.21
N SER A 179 -1.17 -22.29 14.62
CA SER A 179 -0.04 -23.21 14.48
C SER A 179 0.51 -23.66 15.84
N GLN A 180 0.69 -22.73 16.78
CA GLN A 180 1.19 -23.05 18.12
C GLN A 180 0.21 -23.92 18.93
N LEU A 181 -1.09 -23.65 18.83
CA LEU A 181 -2.12 -24.48 19.45
C LEU A 181 -2.11 -25.91 18.89
N SER A 182 -1.87 -26.09 17.59
CA SER A 182 -1.80 -27.42 16.96
C SER A 182 -0.61 -28.25 17.45
N ILE A 183 0.46 -27.59 17.91
CA ILE A 183 1.67 -28.23 18.48
C ILE A 183 1.53 -28.43 20.01
N GLY A 184 0.41 -27.99 20.61
CA GLY A 184 0.16 -28.10 22.06
C GLY A 184 0.82 -26.99 22.89
N ASN A 185 1.29 -25.91 22.28
CA ASN A 185 1.86 -24.78 22.96
C ASN A 185 0.77 -23.70 23.23
N PHE A 186 0.24 -23.70 24.45
CA PHE A 186 -0.82 -22.77 24.86
C PHE A 186 -0.31 -21.40 25.32
N SER A 187 1.01 -21.19 25.42
CA SER A 187 1.63 -19.94 25.87
C SER A 187 2.43 -19.27 24.75
N ALA A 188 1.92 -19.31 23.54
CA ALA A 188 2.57 -18.68 22.38
C ALA A 188 2.54 -17.15 22.49
N LYS A 189 3.70 -16.52 22.23
CA LYS A 189 3.75 -15.05 22.04
C LYS A 189 3.04 -14.71 20.73
N THR A 190 2.15 -13.72 20.76
CA THR A 190 1.50 -13.20 19.56
C THR A 190 2.47 -12.34 18.75
N VAL A 191 2.37 -12.39 17.44
CA VAL A 191 3.07 -11.44 16.55
C VAL A 191 2.37 -10.10 16.68
N SER A 192 3.09 -9.07 17.13
CA SER A 192 2.54 -7.73 17.25
C SER A 192 2.65 -6.96 15.94
N VAL A 193 1.63 -6.17 15.60
CA VAL A 193 1.69 -5.20 14.49
C VAL A 193 2.83 -4.21 14.69
N GLY A 194 3.12 -3.84 15.95
CA GLY A 194 4.25 -2.98 16.32
C GLY A 194 5.61 -3.57 15.94
N ASP A 195 5.80 -4.89 16.13
CA ASP A 195 7.05 -5.57 15.76
C ASP A 195 7.25 -5.56 14.23
N LEU A 196 6.16 -5.73 13.47
CA LEU A 196 6.20 -5.61 12.01
C LEU A 196 6.53 -4.19 11.56
N PHE A 197 5.99 -3.17 12.24
CA PHE A 197 6.32 -1.79 11.96
C PHE A 197 7.80 -1.50 12.19
N LEU A 198 8.34 -1.91 13.34
CA LEU A 198 9.77 -1.77 13.63
C LEU A 198 10.64 -2.50 12.60
N GLY A 199 10.25 -3.71 12.21
CA GLY A 199 10.95 -4.48 11.19
C GLY A 199 10.90 -3.84 9.80
N ALA A 200 9.82 -3.14 9.46
CA ALA A 200 9.63 -2.50 8.16
C ALA A 200 10.35 -1.15 8.01
N ILE A 201 10.71 -0.47 9.10
CA ILE A 201 11.45 0.80 9.04
C ILE A 201 12.78 0.64 8.32
N VAL A 202 13.54 -0.41 8.63
CA VAL A 202 14.88 -0.61 8.04
C VAL A 202 14.82 -0.80 6.52
N PRO A 203 14.03 -1.76 5.97
CA PRO A 203 13.91 -1.89 4.53
C PRO A 203 13.29 -0.65 3.86
N GLY A 204 12.35 0.03 4.51
CA GLY A 204 11.78 1.28 4.02
C GLY A 204 12.83 2.39 3.87
N MET A 205 13.67 2.58 4.88
CA MET A 205 14.77 3.56 4.82
C MET A 205 15.83 3.19 3.79
N ILE A 206 16.13 1.90 3.62
CA ILE A 206 17.04 1.43 2.57
C ILE A 206 16.51 1.81 1.19
N LEU A 207 15.21 1.62 0.94
CA LEU A 207 14.58 2.00 -0.34
C LEU A 207 14.63 3.50 -0.59
N VAL A 208 14.31 4.32 0.41
CA VAL A 208 14.45 5.79 0.30
C VAL A 208 15.89 6.17 -0.08
N PHE A 209 16.88 5.58 0.59
CA PHE A 209 18.29 5.80 0.28
C PHE A 209 18.66 5.35 -1.12
N CYS A 210 18.17 4.18 -1.57
CA CYS A 210 18.39 3.70 -2.93
C CYS A 210 17.79 4.65 -3.98
N TYR A 211 16.58 5.18 -3.74
CA TYR A 211 15.96 6.14 -4.67
C TYR A 211 16.73 7.45 -4.74
N ILE A 212 17.15 7.99 -3.60
CA ILE A 212 17.99 9.19 -3.56
C ILE A 212 19.30 8.94 -4.30
N THR A 213 19.98 7.82 -4.04
CA THR A 213 21.23 7.43 -4.70
C THR A 213 21.04 7.32 -6.22
N TYR A 214 19.93 6.70 -6.66
CA TYR A 214 19.61 6.59 -8.08
C TYR A 214 19.45 7.97 -8.73
N VAL A 215 18.71 8.88 -8.10
CA VAL A 215 18.53 10.25 -8.61
C VAL A 215 19.85 10.98 -8.69
N ILE A 216 20.69 10.88 -7.67
CA ILE A 216 22.03 11.49 -7.66
C ILE A 216 22.87 10.96 -8.83
N ILE A 217 22.98 9.64 -8.97
CA ILE A 217 23.77 9.02 -10.04
C ILE A 217 23.22 9.45 -11.41
N LYS A 218 21.88 9.42 -11.58
CA LYS A 218 21.25 9.80 -12.84
C LYS A 218 21.48 11.27 -13.20
N SER A 219 21.42 12.16 -12.20
CA SER A 219 21.68 13.59 -12.35
C SER A 219 23.15 13.88 -12.76
N TYR A 220 24.11 13.09 -12.23
CA TYR A 220 25.52 13.22 -12.64
C TYR A 220 25.81 12.64 -14.02
N LEU A 221 25.25 11.47 -14.35
CA LEU A 221 25.47 10.80 -15.62
C LEU A 221 24.73 11.50 -16.78
N ASN A 222 23.57 12.07 -16.52
CA ASN A 222 22.78 12.79 -17.52
C ASN A 222 22.27 14.11 -16.95
N PRO A 223 23.10 15.18 -17.01
CA PRO A 223 22.76 16.50 -16.46
C PRO A 223 21.51 17.14 -17.06
N MET A 224 21.10 16.70 -18.25
CA MET A 224 19.88 17.17 -18.92
C MET A 224 18.61 16.55 -18.34
N ALA A 225 18.72 15.44 -17.62
CA ALA A 225 17.55 14.74 -17.04
C ALA A 225 17.08 15.35 -15.71
N ALA A 226 17.96 16.02 -14.98
CA ALA A 226 17.68 16.64 -13.67
C ALA A 226 18.52 17.91 -13.51
N PRO A 227 18.09 19.04 -14.08
CA PRO A 227 18.80 20.31 -14.03
C PRO A 227 18.84 20.92 -12.62
#